data_25cbed967a9ac51dc1f9d457c08432da
#
_entry.id   25cbed967a9ac51dc1f9d457c08432da
#
_cell.length_a   1.000
_cell.length_b   1.000
_cell.length_c   1.000
_cell.angle_alpha   90.00
_cell.angle_beta   90.00
_cell.angle_gamma   90.00
#
_symmetry.space_group_name_H-M   'P 1'
#
loop_
_entity.id
_entity.type
_entity.pdbx_description
1 polymer ?
#
loop_
_entity_poly.entity_id
_entity_poly.type
_entity_poly.pdbx_seq_one_letter_code
_entity_poly.pdbx_strand_id
1 'polypeptide(L)'
;MDKNMTKTIIQWATAILLLASPSLSAQVVVGGTVPDPSAILDLQSTDKGFLWPRMNTSERNAIISPAKGLIIFNTATLCMEINMGSSSTPQWERIKCRTGIISSLDCAAASVTGSTIAIPVTGGNGGVYDAQSAASTGVTGLTAALSAGNYPDGAGSLSWMVSGVPSSVGTATFSLSAGGYTCSVPFTVVPGTIASLNCAGSTVTGTLLNGQSATGVSASVPYTGGDGGFHSGQTVTSTGVTGLTATLSAGGFASGAGNLSYAITGTPASGGTASFALNIGGQTCTLDVFVCSTGCCAKVNATDYKNFMCYNLGAANTSADPFTPTWEINGGYWPWGRSAEAAASPTATDAKAGVVSGWNTTAAADGAWVNGSKTPDDPCPAGYRVPTLGQWEGVNANNAKTNVGTFSNSATNYGAGKKIGDQLMLPAAGGRYSDNGALNYRGDSDFYWSSTEFDNLSAWYLYFDSSDAFTDSNSRSVGFSVRCVAE
;
A
#
# COMPACT_ATOMS: atom_id res chain seq x y z
N MET A 1 -66.42 34.99 76.72
CA MET A 1 -65.49 34.26 75.86
C MET A 1 -64.67 35.30 75.16
N ASP A 2 -63.40 35.26 75.46
CA ASP A 2 -62.46 36.31 75.04
C ASP A 2 -62.18 36.22 73.53
N LYS A 3 -62.37 37.35 72.81
CA LYS A 3 -62.16 37.46 71.38
C LYS A 3 -60.67 37.07 70.92
N ASN A 4 -59.73 37.12 71.80
CA ASN A 4 -58.37 36.76 71.64
C ASN A 4 -58.16 35.22 71.57
N MET A 5 -58.93 34.48 72.32
CA MET A 5 -58.85 33.01 72.37
C MET A 5 -59.35 32.38 71.06
N THR A 6 -60.40 32.98 70.48
CA THR A 6 -60.94 32.51 69.18
C THR A 6 -59.97 32.78 67.99
N LYS A 7 -59.23 33.91 68.02
CA LYS A 7 -58.21 34.20 67.01
C LYS A 7 -57.02 33.23 67.08
N THR A 8 -56.58 32.88 68.29
CA THR A 8 -55.44 31.96 68.48
C THR A 8 -55.81 30.55 68.06
N ILE A 9 -57.03 30.07 68.34
CA ILE A 9 -57.51 28.75 67.92
C ILE A 9 -57.63 28.67 66.39
N ILE A 10 -58.10 29.72 65.69
CA ILE A 10 -58.19 29.77 64.23
C ILE A 10 -56.78 29.81 63.56
N GLN A 11 -55.83 30.53 64.18
CA GLN A 11 -54.46 30.56 63.69
C GLN A 11 -53.74 29.19 63.82
N TRP A 12 -53.97 28.47 64.94
CA TRP A 12 -53.42 27.14 65.10
C TRP A 12 -54.14 26.10 64.25
N ALA A 13 -55.44 26.20 64.00
CA ALA A 13 -56.17 25.33 63.11
C ALA A 13 -55.74 25.54 61.63
N THR A 14 -55.47 26.80 61.22
CA THR A 14 -54.94 27.09 59.85
C THR A 14 -53.48 26.63 59.69
N ALA A 15 -52.65 26.77 60.72
CA ALA A 15 -51.27 26.28 60.72
C ALA A 15 -51.18 24.75 60.67
N ILE A 16 -52.08 24.04 61.40
CA ILE A 16 -52.12 22.55 61.33
C ILE A 16 -52.70 22.06 60.01
N LEU A 17 -53.63 22.80 59.39
CA LEU A 17 -54.16 22.43 58.08
C LEU A 17 -53.11 22.67 56.94
N LEU A 18 -52.19 23.63 57.10
CA LEU A 18 -51.07 23.85 56.16
C LEU A 18 -49.92 22.85 56.38
N LEU A 19 -49.80 22.20 57.53
CA LEU A 19 -48.77 21.19 57.82
C LEU A 19 -49.20 19.78 57.44
N ALA A 20 -50.48 19.55 57.13
CA ALA A 20 -51.01 18.30 56.57
C ALA A 20 -51.30 18.38 55.08
N SER A 21 -50.34 18.92 54.35
CA SER A 21 -50.37 18.70 52.91
C SER A 21 -49.97 17.24 52.64
N PRO A 22 -50.89 16.35 52.24
CA PRO A 22 -50.46 15.07 51.73
C PRO A 22 -49.57 15.38 50.56
N SER A 23 -48.37 14.78 50.50
CA SER A 23 -47.57 14.74 49.28
C SER A 23 -48.47 14.12 48.24
N LEU A 24 -49.09 14.94 47.42
CA LEU A 24 -49.77 14.46 46.18
C LEU A 24 -48.71 13.86 45.30
N SER A 25 -48.47 12.59 45.50
CA SER A 25 -47.80 11.79 44.44
C SER A 25 -48.73 11.77 43.25
N ALA A 26 -48.37 12.52 42.20
CA ALA A 26 -49.14 12.57 40.94
C ALA A 26 -49.00 11.25 40.21
N GLN A 27 -49.70 10.23 40.69
CA GLN A 27 -49.85 8.96 39.97
C GLN A 27 -51.07 9.06 39.06
N VAL A 28 -50.90 8.59 37.83
CA VAL A 28 -51.97 8.57 36.83
C VAL A 28 -52.42 7.13 36.62
N VAL A 29 -53.71 6.86 36.86
CA VAL A 29 -54.34 5.61 36.47
C VAL A 29 -55.29 5.85 35.29
N VAL A 30 -55.24 5.00 34.30
CA VAL A 30 -56.14 5.02 33.13
C VAL A 30 -56.85 3.67 33.08
N GLY A 31 -58.17 3.69 33.16
CA GLY A 31 -59.02 2.48 33.12
C GLY A 31 -59.30 1.83 34.46
N GLY A 32 -58.72 2.35 35.55
CA GLY A 32 -58.96 1.93 36.93
C GLY A 32 -59.26 3.11 37.86
N THR A 33 -59.49 2.81 39.14
CA THR A 33 -59.79 3.85 40.18
C THR A 33 -58.66 4.06 41.21
N VAL A 34 -57.76 3.09 41.35
CA VAL A 34 -56.64 3.12 42.28
C VAL A 34 -55.37 2.69 41.52
N PRO A 35 -54.33 3.56 41.37
CA PRO A 35 -53.08 3.18 40.74
C PRO A 35 -52.28 2.25 41.65
N ASP A 36 -51.44 1.40 41.07
CA ASP A 36 -50.44 0.64 41.84
C ASP A 36 -49.48 1.62 42.54
N PRO A 37 -49.22 1.46 43.86
CA PRO A 37 -48.39 2.39 44.61
C PRO A 37 -46.94 2.53 44.08
N SER A 38 -46.47 1.58 43.32
CA SER A 38 -45.12 1.59 42.69
C SER A 38 -45.06 2.24 41.31
N ALA A 39 -46.24 2.58 40.72
CA ALA A 39 -46.33 3.12 39.38
C ALA A 39 -46.66 4.60 39.34
N ILE A 40 -45.98 5.40 38.54
CA ILE A 40 -46.35 6.79 38.24
C ILE A 40 -47.45 6.86 37.17
N LEU A 41 -47.53 5.86 36.30
CA LEU A 41 -48.58 5.64 35.32
C LEU A 41 -49.00 4.18 35.39
N ASP A 42 -50.27 3.91 35.68
CA ASP A 42 -50.88 2.60 35.73
C ASP A 42 -51.99 2.49 34.67
N LEU A 43 -51.89 1.54 33.76
CA LEU A 43 -52.85 1.31 32.68
C LEU A 43 -53.61 0.01 32.97
N GLN A 44 -54.87 0.10 33.40
CA GLN A 44 -55.69 -1.04 33.77
C GLN A 44 -56.81 -1.27 32.73
N SER A 45 -56.83 -2.47 32.13
CA SER A 45 -57.92 -2.88 31.23
C SER A 45 -57.98 -4.40 31.12
N THR A 46 -59.20 -4.94 30.98
CA THR A 46 -59.45 -6.37 30.75
C THR A 46 -59.62 -6.71 29.26
N ASP A 47 -59.78 -5.69 28.40
CA ASP A 47 -60.14 -5.86 26.99
C ASP A 47 -59.31 -5.00 26.03
N LYS A 48 -58.46 -4.11 26.55
CA LYS A 48 -57.60 -3.20 25.74
C LYS A 48 -56.15 -3.30 26.15
N GLY A 49 -55.25 -3.08 25.19
CA GLY A 49 -53.79 -3.00 25.38
C GLY A 49 -53.27 -1.56 25.26
N PHE A 50 -52.00 -1.40 25.51
CA PHE A 50 -51.25 -0.17 25.27
C PHE A 50 -50.48 -0.30 23.95
N LEU A 51 -50.60 0.72 23.07
CA LEU A 51 -49.85 0.80 21.84
C LEU A 51 -48.66 1.78 22.02
N TRP A 52 -47.45 1.24 21.91
CA TRP A 52 -46.26 2.06 21.83
C TRP A 52 -46.25 2.88 20.52
N PRO A 53 -45.57 4.05 20.51
CA PRO A 53 -45.34 4.77 19.25
C PRO A 53 -44.78 3.85 18.19
N ARG A 54 -45.43 3.80 17.02
CA ARG A 54 -45.07 2.89 15.92
C ARG A 54 -44.45 3.68 14.78
N MET A 55 -43.25 3.28 14.35
CA MET A 55 -42.51 3.96 13.32
C MET A 55 -41.51 2.97 12.65
N ASN A 56 -41.10 3.25 11.43
CA ASN A 56 -40.06 2.49 10.78
C ASN A 56 -38.65 2.95 11.25
N THR A 57 -37.59 2.24 10.80
CA THR A 57 -36.19 2.55 11.18
C THR A 57 -35.76 3.96 10.77
N SER A 58 -36.21 4.46 9.61
CA SER A 58 -35.87 5.80 9.14
C SER A 58 -36.52 6.89 10.03
N GLU A 59 -37.80 6.70 10.34
CA GLU A 59 -38.54 7.60 11.23
C GLU A 59 -37.96 7.59 12.64
N ARG A 60 -37.61 6.41 13.19
CA ARG A 60 -36.91 6.29 14.49
C ARG A 60 -35.59 7.07 14.49
N ASN A 61 -34.79 6.94 13.44
CA ASN A 61 -33.51 7.63 13.32
C ASN A 61 -33.68 9.15 13.14
N ALA A 62 -34.84 9.62 12.72
CA ALA A 62 -35.17 11.03 12.58
C ALA A 62 -35.66 11.68 13.90
N ILE A 63 -35.84 10.93 15.00
CA ILE A 63 -36.17 11.50 16.30
C ILE A 63 -35.02 12.39 16.77
N ILE A 64 -35.31 13.67 16.94
CA ILE A 64 -34.33 14.65 17.41
C ILE A 64 -34.08 14.45 18.91
N SER A 65 -32.81 14.20 19.29
CA SER A 65 -32.36 14.03 20.67
C SER A 65 -33.20 13.01 21.48
N PRO A 66 -33.33 11.74 21.02
CA PRO A 66 -34.16 10.76 21.70
C PRO A 66 -33.64 10.49 23.12
N ALA A 67 -34.52 10.59 24.09
CA ALA A 67 -34.15 10.38 25.48
C ALA A 67 -33.66 8.94 25.73
N LYS A 68 -32.74 8.75 26.67
CA LYS A 68 -32.39 7.42 27.16
C LYS A 68 -33.61 6.77 27.81
N GLY A 69 -33.87 5.51 27.48
CA GLY A 69 -35.07 4.78 27.92
C GLY A 69 -36.30 5.00 27.05
N LEU A 70 -36.23 5.81 25.97
CA LEU A 70 -37.33 5.96 25.05
C LEU A 70 -37.61 4.62 24.34
N ILE A 71 -38.86 4.16 24.38
CA ILE A 71 -39.30 2.88 23.78
C ILE A 71 -40.25 3.17 22.63
N ILE A 72 -40.02 2.46 21.53
CA ILE A 72 -40.89 2.47 20.33
C ILE A 72 -41.14 1.05 19.84
N PHE A 73 -42.14 0.89 19.00
CA PHE A 73 -42.31 -0.30 18.18
C PHE A 73 -41.86 0.01 16.76
N ASN A 74 -40.77 -0.63 16.34
CA ASN A 74 -40.23 -0.45 14.97
C ASN A 74 -40.99 -1.39 14.00
N THR A 75 -41.73 -0.77 13.09
CA THR A 75 -42.57 -1.49 12.12
C THR A 75 -41.76 -2.16 11.00
N ALA A 76 -40.54 -1.73 10.75
CA ALA A 76 -39.66 -2.36 9.76
C ALA A 76 -38.97 -3.61 10.31
N THR A 77 -38.58 -3.60 11.61
CA THR A 77 -37.94 -4.73 12.27
C THR A 77 -38.91 -5.62 13.04
N LEU A 78 -40.15 -5.19 13.18
CA LEU A 78 -41.19 -5.82 14.02
C LEU A 78 -40.74 -6.04 15.47
N CYS A 79 -39.94 -5.13 15.99
CA CYS A 79 -39.35 -5.19 17.32
C CYS A 79 -39.81 -4.02 18.20
N MET A 80 -39.92 -4.27 19.51
CA MET A 80 -39.85 -3.20 20.49
C MET A 80 -38.37 -2.81 20.64
N GLU A 81 -38.08 -1.52 20.52
CA GLU A 81 -36.74 -0.98 20.62
C GLU A 81 -36.66 0.10 21.71
N ILE A 82 -35.55 0.14 22.44
CA ILE A 82 -35.26 1.10 23.50
C ILE A 82 -33.98 1.84 23.20
N ASN A 83 -33.93 3.16 23.38
CA ASN A 83 -32.70 3.90 23.34
C ASN A 83 -31.90 3.73 24.64
N MET A 84 -30.83 2.96 24.64
CA MET A 84 -29.91 2.78 25.76
C MET A 84 -28.78 3.82 25.77
N GLY A 85 -28.57 4.53 24.68
CA GLY A 85 -27.58 5.59 24.54
C GLY A 85 -28.08 6.92 25.11
N SER A 86 -27.24 7.97 25.00
CA SER A 86 -27.62 9.35 25.33
C SER A 86 -28.46 9.98 24.20
N SER A 87 -29.03 11.14 24.47
CA SER A 87 -29.77 11.92 23.47
C SER A 87 -28.87 12.42 22.31
N SER A 88 -27.55 12.59 22.55
CA SER A 88 -26.57 13.00 21.55
C SER A 88 -25.93 11.82 20.82
N THR A 89 -25.92 10.64 21.41
CA THR A 89 -25.40 9.39 20.87
C THR A 89 -26.40 8.25 21.07
N PRO A 90 -27.52 8.22 20.33
CA PRO A 90 -28.55 7.21 20.49
C PRO A 90 -28.04 5.80 20.17
N GLN A 91 -28.36 4.84 21.04
CA GLN A 91 -28.07 3.42 20.85
C GLN A 91 -29.36 2.64 21.01
N TRP A 92 -29.95 2.20 19.89
CA TRP A 92 -31.22 1.50 19.90
C TRP A 92 -31.00 0.00 20.06
N GLU A 93 -31.46 -0.55 21.16
CA GLU A 93 -31.44 -1.98 21.45
C GLU A 93 -32.82 -2.60 21.29
N ARG A 94 -32.87 -3.84 20.84
CA ARG A 94 -34.11 -4.60 20.69
C ARG A 94 -34.50 -5.24 22.04
N ILE A 95 -35.65 -4.92 22.55
CA ILE A 95 -36.19 -5.53 23.80
C ILE A 95 -36.88 -6.86 23.44
N LYS A 96 -37.76 -6.83 22.46
CA LYS A 96 -38.53 -7.99 22.01
C LYS A 96 -38.89 -7.84 20.54
N CYS A 97 -38.62 -8.87 19.77
CA CYS A 97 -38.99 -8.98 18.38
C CYS A 97 -39.98 -10.15 18.17
N ARG A 98 -40.71 -10.08 17.08
CA ARG A 98 -41.40 -11.27 16.62
C ARG A 98 -40.33 -12.28 16.18
N THR A 99 -40.25 -13.42 16.85
CA THR A 99 -39.33 -14.49 16.47
C THR A 99 -39.67 -14.94 15.05
N GLY A 100 -38.67 -14.93 14.19
CA GLY A 100 -38.82 -15.38 12.83
C GLY A 100 -38.98 -16.89 12.76
N ILE A 101 -39.94 -17.34 11.99
CA ILE A 101 -40.13 -18.74 11.62
C ILE A 101 -40.33 -18.85 10.12
N ILE A 102 -39.96 -19.99 9.55
CA ILE A 102 -40.25 -20.40 8.18
C ILE A 102 -40.82 -21.81 8.25
N SER A 103 -41.56 -22.21 7.23
CA SER A 103 -42.09 -23.59 7.12
C SER A 103 -41.15 -24.48 6.32
N SER A 104 -40.34 -23.94 5.43
CA SER A 104 -39.30 -24.66 4.69
C SER A 104 -38.14 -23.78 4.22
N LEU A 105 -36.99 -24.42 4.03
CA LEU A 105 -35.81 -23.89 3.35
C LEU A 105 -35.55 -24.84 2.16
N ASP A 106 -35.77 -24.37 0.92
CA ASP A 106 -35.70 -25.21 -0.29
C ASP A 106 -34.28 -25.23 -0.85
N CYS A 107 -33.48 -26.18 -0.40
CA CYS A 107 -32.10 -26.38 -0.81
C CYS A 107 -31.96 -26.86 -2.26
N ALA A 108 -32.98 -27.56 -2.78
CA ALA A 108 -32.93 -28.07 -4.15
C ALA A 108 -33.15 -26.97 -5.19
N ALA A 109 -33.89 -25.93 -4.80
CA ALA A 109 -34.07 -24.73 -5.62
C ALA A 109 -33.07 -23.62 -5.32
N ALA A 110 -32.00 -23.89 -4.56
CA ALA A 110 -30.93 -22.90 -4.32
C ALA A 110 -30.28 -22.49 -5.65
N SER A 111 -30.11 -21.20 -5.84
CA SER A 111 -29.44 -20.63 -7.00
C SER A 111 -28.12 -19.93 -6.59
N VAL A 112 -27.08 -20.07 -7.42
CA VAL A 112 -25.79 -19.44 -7.24
C VAL A 112 -25.57 -18.44 -8.38
N THR A 113 -25.41 -17.17 -8.05
CA THR A 113 -25.14 -16.11 -9.03
C THR A 113 -23.95 -15.27 -8.55
N GLY A 114 -22.82 -15.37 -9.22
CA GLY A 114 -21.57 -14.77 -8.78
C GLY A 114 -21.19 -15.27 -7.38
N SER A 115 -21.02 -14.38 -6.44
CA SER A 115 -20.70 -14.67 -5.03
C SER A 115 -21.93 -14.80 -4.11
N THR A 116 -23.13 -14.91 -4.66
CA THR A 116 -24.38 -14.99 -3.89
C THR A 116 -25.04 -16.35 -4.02
N ILE A 117 -25.40 -16.96 -2.90
CA ILE A 117 -26.23 -18.13 -2.81
C ILE A 117 -27.61 -17.69 -2.33
N ALA A 118 -28.64 -17.82 -3.18
CA ALA A 118 -30.00 -17.50 -2.83
C ALA A 118 -30.80 -18.81 -2.65
N ILE A 119 -31.45 -18.95 -1.48
CA ILE A 119 -32.23 -20.13 -1.14
C ILE A 119 -33.69 -19.73 -0.90
N PRO A 120 -34.66 -20.29 -1.67
CA PRO A 120 -36.08 -20.04 -1.45
C PRO A 120 -36.53 -20.52 -0.08
N VAL A 121 -37.47 -19.76 0.53
CA VAL A 121 -38.13 -20.10 1.78
C VAL A 121 -39.62 -19.96 1.61
N THR A 122 -40.39 -20.74 2.39
CA THR A 122 -41.88 -20.64 2.43
C THR A 122 -42.37 -20.51 3.86
N GLY A 123 -43.60 -19.99 4.04
CA GLY A 123 -44.26 -19.88 5.32
C GLY A 123 -43.53 -18.96 6.29
N GLY A 124 -42.80 -18.00 5.76
CA GLY A 124 -42.16 -16.97 6.59
C GLY A 124 -43.20 -16.08 7.25
N ASN A 125 -42.94 -15.64 8.48
CA ASN A 125 -43.88 -14.88 9.28
C ASN A 125 -43.49 -13.40 9.44
N GLY A 126 -42.53 -12.89 8.63
CA GLY A 126 -42.02 -11.53 8.76
C GLY A 126 -41.17 -11.28 10.00
N GLY A 127 -40.96 -12.26 10.88
CA GLY A 127 -40.18 -12.13 12.10
C GLY A 127 -38.66 -12.12 11.84
N VAL A 128 -37.91 -11.70 12.85
CA VAL A 128 -36.45 -11.48 12.75
C VAL A 128 -35.67 -12.79 12.78
N TYR A 129 -34.53 -12.78 12.11
CA TYR A 129 -33.45 -13.76 12.26
C TYR A 129 -32.12 -13.06 12.47
N ASP A 130 -31.24 -13.71 13.19
CA ASP A 130 -29.88 -13.22 13.46
C ASP A 130 -28.94 -13.52 12.28
N ALA A 131 -27.85 -12.77 12.21
CA ALA A 131 -26.78 -13.02 11.25
C ALA A 131 -26.20 -14.42 11.45
N GLN A 132 -25.83 -15.07 10.35
CA GLN A 132 -25.24 -16.41 10.35
C GLN A 132 -24.08 -16.48 9.37
N SER A 133 -23.15 -17.39 9.63
CA SER A 133 -22.04 -17.68 8.73
C SER A 133 -21.72 -19.16 8.73
N ALA A 134 -21.27 -19.65 7.58
CA ALA A 134 -20.83 -21.02 7.40
C ALA A 134 -19.52 -21.05 6.62
N ALA A 135 -18.51 -21.77 7.13
CA ALA A 135 -17.29 -22.05 6.39
C ALA A 135 -17.52 -23.16 5.36
N SER A 136 -16.81 -23.09 4.24
CA SER A 136 -16.86 -24.12 3.20
C SER A 136 -16.12 -25.40 3.61
N THR A 137 -16.60 -26.54 3.12
CA THR A 137 -15.94 -27.83 3.14
C THR A 137 -15.64 -28.29 1.70
N GLY A 138 -14.72 -29.24 1.51
CA GLY A 138 -14.20 -29.60 0.20
C GLY A 138 -13.14 -28.56 -0.22
N VAL A 139 -13.49 -27.63 -1.08
CA VAL A 139 -12.69 -26.41 -1.29
C VAL A 139 -12.89 -25.51 -0.08
N THR A 140 -11.85 -25.34 0.71
CA THR A 140 -11.83 -24.54 1.95
C THR A 140 -11.48 -23.07 1.69
N GLY A 141 -11.51 -22.22 2.73
CA GLY A 141 -11.10 -20.82 2.65
C GLY A 141 -12.22 -19.85 2.27
N LEU A 142 -13.44 -20.36 2.00
CA LEU A 142 -14.63 -19.55 1.72
C LEU A 142 -15.56 -19.51 2.92
N THR A 143 -16.29 -18.40 3.05
CA THR A 143 -17.33 -18.20 4.07
C THR A 143 -18.59 -17.68 3.39
N ALA A 144 -19.72 -18.32 3.60
CA ALA A 144 -21.04 -17.83 3.22
C ALA A 144 -21.67 -17.13 4.43
N ALA A 145 -22.05 -15.86 4.31
CA ALA A 145 -22.63 -15.05 5.37
C ALA A 145 -24.03 -14.55 5.01
N LEU A 146 -24.99 -14.73 5.93
CA LEU A 146 -26.32 -14.15 5.91
C LEU A 146 -26.36 -13.00 6.91
N SER A 147 -26.65 -11.80 6.48
CA SER A 147 -26.84 -10.66 7.39
C SER A 147 -28.13 -10.80 8.18
N ALA A 148 -28.16 -10.29 9.40
CA ALA A 148 -29.39 -10.24 10.20
C ALA A 148 -30.50 -9.50 9.44
N GLY A 149 -31.74 -9.98 9.57
CA GLY A 149 -32.87 -9.43 8.84
C GLY A 149 -34.21 -9.99 9.30
N ASN A 150 -35.19 -9.85 8.44
CA ASN A 150 -36.53 -10.42 8.64
C ASN A 150 -36.79 -11.49 7.56
N TYR A 151 -37.43 -12.59 7.96
CA TYR A 151 -37.98 -13.51 6.99
C TYR A 151 -39.06 -12.82 6.16
N PRO A 152 -39.25 -13.21 4.88
CA PRO A 152 -40.39 -12.74 4.12
C PRO A 152 -41.70 -13.12 4.80
N ASP A 153 -42.77 -12.37 4.54
CA ASP A 153 -44.12 -12.78 4.96
C ASP A 153 -44.70 -13.70 3.85
N GLY A 154 -44.76 -14.99 4.12
CA GLY A 154 -45.08 -16.02 3.15
C GLY A 154 -43.86 -16.63 2.45
N ALA A 155 -43.85 -16.62 1.11
CA ALA A 155 -42.74 -17.12 0.31
C ALA A 155 -41.73 -16.02 -0.03
N GLY A 156 -40.45 -16.38 -0.14
CA GLY A 156 -39.39 -15.46 -0.51
C GLY A 156 -38.05 -16.16 -0.65
N SER A 157 -36.94 -15.43 -0.47
CA SER A 157 -35.60 -15.99 -0.59
C SER A 157 -34.66 -15.37 0.43
N LEU A 158 -33.72 -16.15 0.93
CA LEU A 158 -32.61 -15.69 1.76
C LEU A 158 -31.32 -15.73 0.94
N SER A 159 -30.49 -14.67 1.08
CA SER A 159 -29.26 -14.51 0.28
C SER A 159 -28.02 -14.53 1.16
N TRP A 160 -27.16 -15.53 0.98
CA TRP A 160 -25.85 -15.61 1.59
C TRP A 160 -24.80 -15.05 0.63
N MET A 161 -23.94 -14.15 1.14
CA MET A 161 -22.78 -13.64 0.42
C MET A 161 -21.58 -14.56 0.68
N VAL A 162 -20.97 -15.07 -0.38
CA VAL A 162 -19.75 -15.87 -0.32
C VAL A 162 -18.54 -14.94 -0.46
N SER A 163 -17.59 -15.07 0.45
CA SER A 163 -16.35 -14.30 0.49
C SER A 163 -15.19 -15.20 0.93
N GLY A 164 -13.95 -14.70 0.80
CA GLY A 164 -12.73 -15.42 1.17
C GLY A 164 -11.91 -15.80 -0.07
N VAL A 165 -10.76 -16.47 0.18
CA VAL A 165 -9.87 -16.98 -0.87
C VAL A 165 -9.96 -18.50 -0.85
N PRO A 166 -10.48 -19.14 -1.93
CA PRO A 166 -10.59 -20.59 -1.97
C PRO A 166 -9.20 -21.24 -2.02
N SER A 167 -9.08 -22.42 -1.40
CA SER A 167 -7.82 -23.19 -1.38
C SER A 167 -7.46 -23.83 -2.72
N SER A 168 -8.44 -24.05 -3.58
CA SER A 168 -8.28 -24.67 -4.90
C SER A 168 -9.52 -24.41 -5.79
N VAL A 169 -9.45 -24.80 -7.06
CA VAL A 169 -10.62 -24.97 -7.91
C VAL A 169 -11.38 -26.25 -7.53
N GLY A 170 -12.67 -26.30 -7.83
CA GLY A 170 -13.54 -27.46 -7.53
C GLY A 170 -14.81 -27.06 -6.80
N THR A 171 -15.40 -27.98 -6.05
CA THR A 171 -16.67 -27.75 -5.34
C THR A 171 -16.40 -27.43 -3.87
N ALA A 172 -16.78 -26.23 -3.46
CA ALA A 172 -16.96 -25.85 -2.07
C ALA A 172 -18.40 -26.21 -1.65
N THR A 173 -18.59 -26.74 -0.47
CA THR A 173 -19.91 -27.07 0.06
C THR A 173 -20.17 -26.29 1.33
N PHE A 174 -21.30 -25.61 1.41
CA PHE A 174 -21.73 -24.86 2.60
C PHE A 174 -22.91 -25.55 3.28
N SER A 175 -22.81 -25.72 4.61
CA SER A 175 -23.95 -26.12 5.44
C SER A 175 -24.65 -24.87 5.95
N LEU A 176 -25.70 -24.43 5.28
CA LEU A 176 -26.41 -23.18 5.57
C LEU A 176 -27.68 -23.50 6.39
N SER A 177 -27.91 -22.68 7.43
CA SER A 177 -29.06 -22.90 8.33
C SER A 177 -29.91 -21.63 8.42
N ALA A 178 -31.26 -21.81 8.47
CA ALA A 178 -32.20 -20.74 8.75
C ALA A 178 -33.50 -21.32 9.30
N GLY A 179 -34.10 -20.66 10.33
CA GLY A 179 -35.39 -21.06 10.90
C GLY A 179 -35.48 -22.50 11.41
N GLY A 180 -34.34 -23.09 11.82
CA GLY A 180 -34.27 -24.49 12.27
C GLY A 180 -34.04 -25.50 11.15
N TYR A 181 -34.01 -25.09 9.90
CA TYR A 181 -33.71 -25.93 8.73
C TYR A 181 -32.24 -25.77 8.34
N THR A 182 -31.64 -26.81 7.79
CA THR A 182 -30.24 -26.82 7.32
C THR A 182 -30.16 -27.33 5.89
N CYS A 183 -29.39 -26.65 5.06
CA CYS A 183 -29.11 -26.96 3.68
C CYS A 183 -27.64 -27.29 3.46
N SER A 184 -27.35 -28.23 2.58
CA SER A 184 -26.04 -28.44 1.99
C SER A 184 -26.05 -27.88 0.56
N VAL A 185 -25.35 -26.80 0.30
CA VAL A 185 -25.36 -26.12 -1.00
C VAL A 185 -23.96 -26.16 -1.62
N PRO A 186 -23.80 -26.74 -2.84
CA PRO A 186 -22.55 -26.72 -3.57
C PRO A 186 -22.32 -25.34 -4.20
N PHE A 187 -21.08 -24.90 -4.15
CA PHE A 187 -20.59 -23.68 -4.80
C PHE A 187 -19.35 -24.03 -5.64
N THR A 188 -19.44 -23.86 -6.95
CA THR A 188 -18.34 -24.23 -7.85
C THR A 188 -17.34 -23.09 -7.95
N VAL A 189 -16.10 -23.38 -7.57
CA VAL A 189 -14.93 -22.50 -7.79
C VAL A 189 -14.33 -22.88 -9.14
N VAL A 190 -14.46 -22.00 -10.12
CA VAL A 190 -13.94 -22.21 -11.47
C VAL A 190 -12.53 -21.62 -11.62
N PRO A 191 -11.66 -22.21 -12.49
CA PRO A 191 -10.41 -21.59 -12.86
C PRO A 191 -10.68 -20.26 -13.53
N GLY A 192 -9.97 -19.22 -13.07
CA GLY A 192 -10.02 -17.91 -13.70
C GLY A 192 -9.14 -17.87 -14.96
N THR A 193 -9.55 -17.03 -15.91
CA THR A 193 -8.82 -16.76 -17.15
C THR A 193 -8.55 -15.27 -17.32
N ILE A 194 -7.50 -14.96 -18.09
CA ILE A 194 -7.16 -13.61 -18.50
C ILE A 194 -6.92 -13.56 -20.01
N ALA A 195 -7.19 -12.42 -20.63
CA ALA A 195 -6.98 -12.27 -22.08
C ALA A 195 -5.50 -12.01 -22.42
N SER A 196 -4.76 -11.31 -21.58
CA SER A 196 -3.32 -11.07 -21.77
C SER A 196 -2.59 -10.95 -20.45
N LEU A 197 -1.32 -11.34 -20.45
CA LEU A 197 -0.36 -11.16 -19.36
C LEU A 197 0.84 -10.36 -19.89
N ASN A 198 1.17 -9.22 -19.29
CA ASN A 198 2.18 -8.29 -19.82
C ASN A 198 3.42 -8.25 -18.90
N CYS A 199 4.35 -9.18 -19.09
CA CYS A 199 5.61 -9.20 -18.36
C CYS A 199 6.53 -8.01 -18.73
N ALA A 200 6.49 -7.51 -19.95
CA ALA A 200 7.29 -6.35 -20.35
C ALA A 200 6.83 -5.05 -19.66
N GLY A 201 5.56 -4.97 -19.26
CA GLY A 201 5.02 -3.84 -18.48
C GLY A 201 5.12 -4.05 -16.97
N SER A 202 5.86 -5.05 -16.50
CA SER A 202 6.02 -5.30 -15.06
C SER A 202 6.82 -4.21 -14.36
N THR A 203 6.51 -3.97 -13.10
CA THR A 203 7.30 -3.09 -12.23
C THR A 203 7.89 -3.91 -11.08
N VAL A 204 9.20 -3.77 -10.87
CA VAL A 204 9.93 -4.43 -9.79
C VAL A 204 10.18 -3.43 -8.65
N THR A 205 9.84 -3.82 -7.44
CA THR A 205 10.13 -3.07 -6.20
C THR A 205 11.23 -3.82 -5.44
N GLY A 206 12.17 -3.08 -4.86
CA GLY A 206 13.36 -3.62 -4.22
C GLY A 206 14.48 -3.92 -5.23
N THR A 207 15.64 -4.33 -4.73
CA THR A 207 16.84 -4.59 -5.52
C THR A 207 17.40 -5.96 -5.19
N LEU A 208 17.81 -6.70 -6.22
CA LEU A 208 18.49 -7.99 -6.07
C LEU A 208 20.02 -7.78 -6.19
N LEU A 209 20.75 -8.33 -5.25
CA LEU A 209 22.21 -8.28 -5.20
C LEU A 209 22.79 -9.67 -5.26
N ASN A 210 23.80 -9.86 -6.11
CA ASN A 210 24.53 -11.13 -6.21
C ASN A 210 25.02 -11.62 -4.84
N GLY A 211 24.70 -12.87 -4.50
CA GLY A 211 25.12 -13.51 -3.24
C GLY A 211 24.39 -12.99 -1.99
N GLN A 212 23.43 -12.08 -2.11
CA GLN A 212 22.62 -11.57 -0.99
C GLN A 212 21.20 -12.11 -1.05
N SER A 213 20.66 -12.47 0.11
CA SER A 213 19.26 -12.92 0.19
C SER A 213 18.29 -11.79 -0.20
N ALA A 214 17.38 -12.08 -1.11
CA ALA A 214 16.33 -11.14 -1.51
C ALA A 214 15.41 -10.83 -0.31
N THR A 215 15.25 -9.53 0.00
CA THR A 215 14.40 -9.07 1.09
C THR A 215 13.50 -7.95 0.61
N GLY A 216 12.18 -8.14 0.74
CA GLY A 216 11.20 -7.13 0.31
C GLY A 216 11.13 -6.89 -1.20
N VAL A 217 11.62 -7.84 -2.01
CA VAL A 217 11.58 -7.74 -3.47
C VAL A 217 10.29 -8.33 -4.00
N SER A 218 9.61 -7.59 -4.86
CA SER A 218 8.38 -8.04 -5.53
C SER A 218 8.30 -7.53 -6.96
N ALA A 219 7.55 -8.25 -7.80
CA ALA A 219 7.24 -7.83 -9.15
C ALA A 219 5.71 -7.76 -9.33
N SER A 220 5.22 -6.63 -9.82
CA SER A 220 3.83 -6.42 -10.20
C SER A 220 3.69 -6.61 -11.71
N VAL A 221 2.95 -7.64 -12.13
CA VAL A 221 2.77 -8.01 -13.54
C VAL A 221 1.35 -7.68 -13.98
N PRO A 222 1.13 -6.70 -14.89
CA PRO A 222 -0.19 -6.33 -15.38
C PRO A 222 -0.83 -7.42 -16.23
N TYR A 223 -2.16 -7.52 -16.16
CA TYR A 223 -2.96 -8.34 -17.06
C TYR A 223 -4.23 -7.60 -17.49
N THR A 224 -4.90 -8.10 -18.54
CA THR A 224 -6.19 -7.60 -19.00
C THR A 224 -7.18 -8.76 -19.23
N GLY A 225 -8.48 -8.43 -19.26
CA GLY A 225 -9.55 -9.39 -19.56
C GLY A 225 -9.69 -10.50 -18.52
N GLY A 226 -9.45 -10.20 -17.25
CA GLY A 226 -9.75 -11.10 -16.16
C GLY A 226 -11.27 -11.33 -16.04
N ASP A 227 -11.66 -12.56 -15.79
CA ASP A 227 -13.07 -12.99 -15.70
C ASP A 227 -13.64 -13.04 -14.26
N GLY A 228 -12.82 -12.65 -13.26
CA GLY A 228 -13.17 -12.73 -11.84
C GLY A 228 -13.01 -14.13 -11.23
N GLY A 229 -12.56 -15.12 -12.00
CA GLY A 229 -12.33 -16.48 -11.53
C GLY A 229 -11.06 -16.64 -10.68
N PHE A 230 -10.89 -17.82 -10.13
CA PHE A 230 -9.84 -18.15 -9.17
C PHE A 230 -8.56 -18.64 -9.86
N HIS A 231 -7.39 -18.28 -9.31
CA HIS A 231 -6.10 -18.89 -9.62
C HIS A 231 -5.45 -19.48 -8.36
N SER A 232 -4.87 -20.66 -8.48
CA SER A 232 -4.23 -21.38 -7.37
C SER A 232 -2.89 -20.78 -6.91
N GLY A 233 -2.50 -19.64 -7.48
CA GLY A 233 -1.17 -19.10 -7.32
C GLY A 233 -0.15 -19.80 -8.22
N GLN A 234 1.10 -19.39 -8.10
CA GLN A 234 2.21 -19.96 -8.86
C GLN A 234 3.52 -19.80 -8.13
N THR A 235 4.40 -20.79 -8.22
CA THR A 235 5.79 -20.70 -7.75
C THR A 235 6.71 -21.07 -8.91
N VAL A 236 7.64 -20.18 -9.27
CA VAL A 236 8.54 -20.33 -10.41
C VAL A 236 9.97 -20.05 -9.97
N THR A 237 10.88 -20.93 -10.32
CA THR A 237 12.32 -20.72 -10.09
C THR A 237 12.94 -19.97 -11.27
N SER A 238 13.95 -19.15 -10.99
CA SER A 238 14.65 -18.39 -12.00
C SER A 238 15.55 -19.25 -12.88
N THR A 239 15.65 -18.85 -14.16
CA THR A 239 16.66 -19.28 -15.12
C THR A 239 17.58 -18.10 -15.46
N GLY A 240 18.71 -18.34 -16.16
CA GLY A 240 19.74 -17.31 -16.32
C GLY A 240 20.47 -17.13 -15.00
N VAL A 241 20.18 -16.09 -14.24
CA VAL A 241 20.62 -16.01 -12.85
C VAL A 241 19.73 -16.92 -12.01
N THR A 242 20.32 -17.98 -11.46
CA THR A 242 19.65 -18.99 -10.62
C THR A 242 19.62 -18.60 -9.15
N GLY A 243 18.91 -19.39 -8.32
CA GLY A 243 18.83 -19.20 -6.87
C GLY A 243 17.68 -18.32 -6.38
N LEU A 244 16.82 -17.85 -7.30
CA LEU A 244 15.64 -17.05 -6.97
C LEU A 244 14.35 -17.81 -7.25
N THR A 245 13.30 -17.45 -6.51
CA THR A 245 11.95 -18.00 -6.65
C THR A 245 10.94 -16.84 -6.64
N ALA A 246 10.09 -16.78 -7.64
CA ALA A 246 8.94 -15.88 -7.70
C ALA A 246 7.68 -16.64 -7.28
N THR A 247 6.97 -16.13 -6.28
CA THR A 247 5.76 -16.75 -5.71
C THR A 247 4.58 -15.80 -5.79
N LEU A 248 3.51 -16.23 -6.44
CA LEU A 248 2.19 -15.62 -6.44
C LEU A 248 1.30 -16.43 -5.49
N SER A 249 0.69 -15.78 -4.52
CA SER A 249 -0.32 -16.44 -3.67
C SER A 249 -1.59 -16.73 -4.45
N ALA A 250 -2.34 -17.74 -4.03
CA ALA A 250 -3.65 -18.04 -4.56
C ALA A 250 -4.60 -16.83 -4.40
N GLY A 251 -5.49 -16.62 -5.36
CA GLY A 251 -6.40 -15.47 -5.35
C GLY A 251 -7.37 -15.48 -6.51
N GLY A 252 -8.13 -14.38 -6.67
CA GLY A 252 -9.02 -14.16 -7.80
C GLY A 252 -8.46 -13.11 -8.76
N PHE A 253 -8.73 -13.30 -10.05
CA PHE A 253 -8.55 -12.23 -11.01
C PHE A 253 -9.60 -11.15 -10.82
N ALA A 254 -9.24 -9.89 -10.97
CA ALA A 254 -10.23 -8.82 -11.11
C ALA A 254 -10.99 -8.99 -12.46
N SER A 255 -12.24 -8.58 -12.50
CA SER A 255 -12.94 -8.47 -13.79
C SER A 255 -12.33 -7.32 -14.60
N GLY A 256 -11.80 -7.63 -15.79
CA GLY A 256 -11.11 -6.68 -16.65
C GLY A 256 -9.59 -6.62 -16.40
N ALA A 257 -9.03 -5.43 -16.18
CA ALA A 257 -7.61 -5.25 -15.96
C ALA A 257 -7.24 -5.39 -14.47
N GLY A 258 -6.02 -5.88 -14.21
CA GLY A 258 -5.48 -6.02 -12.86
C GLY A 258 -3.96 -6.26 -12.86
N ASN A 259 -3.41 -6.52 -11.68
CA ASN A 259 -2.00 -6.82 -11.49
C ASN A 259 -1.83 -8.08 -10.64
N LEU A 260 -0.84 -8.90 -10.97
CA LEU A 260 -0.40 -10.04 -10.16
C LEU A 260 0.89 -9.65 -9.44
N SER A 261 0.91 -9.79 -8.12
CA SER A 261 2.07 -9.46 -7.29
C SER A 261 2.85 -10.71 -6.92
N TYR A 262 4.02 -10.87 -7.52
CA TYR A 262 4.95 -11.95 -7.22
C TYR A 262 5.96 -11.51 -6.17
N ALA A 263 6.03 -12.21 -5.04
CA ALA A 263 7.13 -12.07 -4.09
C ALA A 263 8.36 -12.80 -4.62
N ILE A 264 9.52 -12.14 -4.65
CA ILE A 264 10.78 -12.74 -5.09
C ILE A 264 11.65 -13.00 -3.87
N THR A 265 12.06 -14.24 -3.71
CA THR A 265 12.86 -14.73 -2.57
C THR A 265 14.04 -15.58 -3.05
N GLY A 266 14.96 -15.88 -2.14
CA GLY A 266 16.16 -16.68 -2.45
C GLY A 266 17.41 -15.82 -2.51
N THR A 267 18.54 -16.44 -2.90
CA THR A 267 19.85 -15.80 -3.03
C THR A 267 20.36 -16.00 -4.44
N PRO A 268 20.49 -14.93 -5.25
CA PRO A 268 20.94 -15.08 -6.62
C PRO A 268 22.41 -15.51 -6.69
N ALA A 269 22.71 -16.47 -7.56
CA ALA A 269 24.03 -17.08 -7.70
C ALA A 269 25.03 -16.23 -8.49
N SER A 270 24.55 -15.22 -9.24
CA SER A 270 25.38 -14.31 -10.04
C SER A 270 24.64 -12.99 -10.27
N GLY A 271 25.32 -12.01 -10.84
CA GLY A 271 24.66 -10.84 -11.41
C GLY A 271 24.18 -11.10 -12.86
N GLY A 272 23.26 -10.27 -13.34
CA GLY A 272 22.66 -10.38 -14.66
C GLY A 272 21.14 -10.45 -14.61
N THR A 273 20.52 -11.10 -15.60
CA THR A 273 19.05 -11.24 -15.66
C THR A 273 18.59 -12.57 -15.10
N ALA A 274 17.68 -12.52 -14.13
CA ALA A 274 16.92 -13.66 -13.65
C ALA A 274 15.58 -13.68 -14.39
N SER A 275 15.29 -14.79 -15.10
CA SER A 275 14.11 -14.96 -15.92
C SER A 275 13.16 -15.97 -15.30
N PHE A 276 11.88 -15.60 -15.14
CA PHE A 276 10.82 -16.43 -14.59
C PHE A 276 9.75 -16.71 -15.66
N ALA A 277 9.58 -17.98 -16.03
CA ALA A 277 8.55 -18.39 -17.00
C ALA A 277 7.18 -18.47 -16.32
N LEU A 278 6.38 -17.43 -16.43
CA LEU A 278 5.04 -17.38 -15.83
C LEU A 278 4.03 -18.08 -16.73
N ASN A 279 3.08 -18.81 -16.09
CA ASN A 279 1.95 -19.46 -16.75
C ASN A 279 0.73 -19.39 -15.83
N ILE A 280 -0.16 -18.45 -16.05
CA ILE A 280 -1.30 -18.18 -15.16
C ILE A 280 -2.50 -17.68 -15.97
N GLY A 281 -3.72 -18.14 -15.60
CA GLY A 281 -4.94 -17.70 -16.27
C GLY A 281 -5.00 -18.05 -17.77
N GLY A 282 -4.28 -19.11 -18.21
CA GLY A 282 -4.18 -19.51 -19.61
C GLY A 282 -3.20 -18.70 -20.47
N GLN A 283 -2.47 -17.77 -19.86
CA GLN A 283 -1.47 -16.94 -20.55
C GLN A 283 -0.06 -17.22 -20.04
N THR A 284 0.92 -17.04 -20.91
CA THR A 284 2.35 -17.22 -20.58
C THR A 284 3.15 -15.99 -20.95
N CYS A 285 4.16 -15.65 -20.14
CA CYS A 285 5.20 -14.68 -20.48
C CYS A 285 6.44 -14.93 -19.62
N THR A 286 7.57 -14.32 -19.98
CA THR A 286 8.80 -14.34 -19.18
C THR A 286 8.94 -13.03 -18.44
N LEU A 287 8.99 -13.10 -17.12
CA LEU A 287 9.31 -11.97 -16.24
C LEU A 287 10.82 -11.92 -16.04
N ASP A 288 11.45 -10.87 -16.53
CA ASP A 288 12.88 -10.63 -16.38
C ASP A 288 13.13 -9.65 -15.24
N VAL A 289 14.03 -10.02 -14.32
CA VAL A 289 14.41 -9.18 -13.19
C VAL A 289 15.93 -9.07 -13.13
N PHE A 290 16.41 -7.84 -13.08
CA PHE A 290 17.84 -7.57 -13.01
C PHE A 290 18.41 -7.85 -11.62
N VAL A 291 19.58 -8.51 -11.59
CA VAL A 291 20.38 -8.77 -10.38
C VAL A 291 21.69 -7.97 -10.50
N CYS A 292 21.93 -7.11 -9.56
CA CYS A 292 23.13 -6.29 -9.49
C CYS A 292 24.36 -7.14 -9.16
N SER A 293 25.40 -7.09 -9.98
CA SER A 293 26.61 -7.92 -9.81
C SER A 293 27.52 -7.42 -8.70
N THR A 294 27.70 -6.10 -8.62
CA THR A 294 28.74 -5.44 -7.80
C THR A 294 28.16 -4.76 -6.56
N GLY A 295 26.85 -4.73 -6.40
CA GLY A 295 26.18 -3.91 -5.41
C GLY A 295 26.10 -2.42 -5.79
N CYS A 296 26.62 -2.03 -6.97
CA CYS A 296 26.61 -0.64 -7.45
C CYS A 296 25.99 -0.60 -8.84
N CYS A 297 24.68 -0.35 -8.89
CA CYS A 297 23.90 -0.34 -10.13
C CYS A 297 22.79 0.72 -10.08
N ALA A 298 22.34 1.14 -11.26
CA ALA A 298 21.23 2.06 -11.41
C ALA A 298 20.42 1.75 -12.68
N LYS A 299 19.18 2.18 -12.73
CA LYS A 299 18.38 2.20 -13.95
C LYS A 299 18.98 3.21 -14.93
N VAL A 300 19.20 2.76 -16.16
CA VAL A 300 19.67 3.61 -17.25
C VAL A 300 18.55 3.96 -18.25
N ASN A 301 17.36 3.41 -18.04
CA ASN A 301 16.09 3.77 -18.65
C ASN A 301 14.95 3.22 -17.75
N ALA A 302 13.72 3.24 -18.21
CA ALA A 302 12.56 2.80 -17.42
C ALA A 302 12.62 1.32 -16.97
N THR A 303 13.27 0.46 -17.75
CA THR A 303 13.31 -1.00 -17.55
C THR A 303 14.69 -1.55 -17.22
N ASP A 304 15.75 -0.97 -17.79
CA ASP A 304 17.07 -1.57 -17.79
C ASP A 304 17.97 -0.98 -16.72
N TYR A 305 18.64 -1.88 -16.01
CA TYR A 305 19.72 -1.56 -15.10
C TYR A 305 21.08 -1.81 -15.75
N LYS A 306 22.07 -1.07 -15.30
CA LYS A 306 23.49 -1.34 -15.57
C LYS A 306 24.26 -1.39 -14.26
N ASN A 307 25.30 -2.24 -14.24
CA ASN A 307 26.31 -2.21 -13.20
C ASN A 307 27.26 -1.05 -13.45
N PHE A 308 27.57 -0.32 -12.40
CA PHE A 308 28.62 0.70 -12.37
C PHE A 308 29.77 0.21 -11.51
N MET A 309 30.95 0.77 -11.68
CA MET A 309 31.97 0.67 -10.64
C MET A 309 31.46 1.33 -9.36
N CYS A 310 31.81 0.78 -8.19
CA CYS A 310 31.32 1.31 -6.90
C CYS A 310 31.97 2.64 -6.52
N TYR A 311 33.11 2.96 -7.11
CA TYR A 311 33.93 4.13 -6.80
C TYR A 311 34.19 4.96 -8.06
N ASN A 312 34.47 6.24 -7.89
CA ASN A 312 34.99 7.03 -9.00
C ASN A 312 36.33 6.46 -9.45
N LEU A 313 36.61 6.54 -10.72
CA LEU A 313 37.85 6.05 -11.28
C LEU A 313 39.05 6.72 -10.59
N GLY A 314 40.08 5.96 -10.29
CA GLY A 314 41.25 6.46 -9.52
C GLY A 314 40.99 6.60 -8.01
N ALA A 315 39.93 5.98 -7.48
CA ALA A 315 39.67 5.96 -6.03
C ALA A 315 40.85 5.37 -5.25
N ALA A 316 41.20 5.99 -4.12
CA ALA A 316 42.36 5.61 -3.31
C ALA A 316 42.14 4.28 -2.58
N ASN A 317 40.88 3.92 -2.25
CA ASN A 317 40.54 2.68 -1.55
C ASN A 317 39.25 2.06 -2.13
N THR A 318 39.40 0.99 -2.88
CA THR A 318 38.28 0.23 -3.46
C THR A 318 37.70 -0.82 -2.51
N SER A 319 38.11 -0.82 -1.24
CA SER A 319 37.53 -1.64 -0.16
C SER A 319 36.75 -0.81 0.85
N ALA A 320 36.70 0.52 0.70
CA ALA A 320 35.89 1.40 1.54
C ALA A 320 34.38 1.12 1.30
N ASP A 321 33.54 1.57 2.23
CA ASP A 321 32.09 1.54 2.01
C ASP A 321 31.72 2.47 0.83
N PRO A 322 31.20 1.94 -0.28
CA PRO A 322 30.87 2.75 -1.46
C PRO A 322 29.70 3.71 -1.24
N PHE A 323 28.93 3.55 -0.15
CA PHE A 323 27.73 4.37 0.13
C PHE A 323 27.99 5.49 1.16
N THR A 324 29.18 5.53 1.74
CA THR A 324 29.62 6.61 2.64
C THR A 324 30.61 7.51 1.92
N PRO A 325 30.26 8.76 1.57
CA PRO A 325 31.18 9.68 0.90
C PRO A 325 32.39 9.98 1.77
N THR A 326 33.56 9.66 1.25
CA THR A 326 34.86 9.92 1.88
C THR A 326 35.88 10.27 0.80
N TRP A 327 37.05 10.84 1.20
CA TRP A 327 38.14 11.11 0.28
C TRP A 327 38.62 9.85 -0.47
N GLU A 328 38.47 8.68 0.13
CA GLU A 328 38.93 7.39 -0.42
C GLU A 328 38.20 7.00 -1.69
N ILE A 329 36.93 7.38 -1.82
CA ILE A 329 36.08 6.99 -2.96
C ILE A 329 35.92 8.10 -4.00
N ASN A 330 36.42 9.30 -3.75
CA ASN A 330 36.28 10.47 -4.64
C ASN A 330 36.92 10.27 -6.03
N GLY A 331 38.01 9.50 -6.11
CA GLY A 331 38.71 9.26 -7.37
C GLY A 331 39.53 10.44 -7.89
N GLY A 332 40.03 10.31 -9.10
CA GLY A 332 40.78 11.32 -9.80
C GLY A 332 39.93 12.19 -10.75
N TYR A 333 40.61 13.07 -11.51
CA TYR A 333 39.96 13.99 -12.45
C TYR A 333 40.55 13.82 -13.85
N TRP A 334 39.69 13.66 -14.84
CA TRP A 334 40.04 13.45 -16.24
C TRP A 334 39.56 14.61 -17.11
N PRO A 335 40.41 15.19 -17.97
CA PRO A 335 39.92 15.86 -19.16
C PRO A 335 39.27 14.84 -20.09
N TRP A 336 38.21 15.25 -20.77
CA TRP A 336 37.48 14.36 -21.66
C TRP A 336 38.38 13.81 -22.78
N GLY A 337 38.18 12.55 -23.18
CA GLY A 337 38.92 11.90 -24.22
C GLY A 337 40.35 11.53 -23.84
N ARG A 338 40.69 11.42 -22.57
CA ARG A 338 42.05 11.03 -22.11
C ARG A 338 42.00 9.71 -21.34
N SER A 339 43.00 8.86 -21.62
CA SER A 339 43.17 7.57 -20.92
C SER A 339 43.86 7.70 -19.56
N ALA A 340 44.54 8.80 -19.30
CA ALA A 340 45.26 9.07 -18.08
C ALA A 340 44.59 10.22 -17.27
N GLU A 341 44.54 10.09 -15.95
CA GLU A 341 44.12 11.18 -15.08
C GLU A 341 45.08 12.35 -15.15
N ALA A 342 44.53 13.57 -15.13
CA ALA A 342 45.33 14.79 -15.08
C ALA A 342 45.62 15.23 -13.66
N ALA A 343 44.84 14.82 -12.68
CA ALA A 343 45.05 15.05 -11.28
C ALA A 343 44.53 13.87 -10.45
N ALA A 344 45.44 13.28 -9.67
CA ALA A 344 45.11 12.14 -8.81
C ALA A 344 44.11 12.52 -7.70
N SER A 345 43.46 11.48 -7.16
CA SER A 345 42.63 11.58 -5.97
C SER A 345 43.48 12.21 -4.81
N PRO A 346 42.92 13.19 -4.10
CA PRO A 346 43.58 13.70 -2.89
C PRO A 346 43.58 12.63 -1.79
N THR A 347 44.59 12.72 -0.89
CA THR A 347 44.59 11.97 0.37
C THR A 347 43.74 12.68 1.44
N ALA A 348 43.45 12.02 2.57
CA ALA A 348 42.67 12.61 3.66
C ALA A 348 43.26 13.96 4.20
N THR A 349 44.57 14.14 4.11
CA THR A 349 45.29 15.35 4.55
C THR A 349 45.57 16.31 3.41
N ASP A 350 45.26 15.95 2.17
CA ASP A 350 45.67 16.70 0.98
C ASP A 350 44.45 17.46 0.40
N ALA A 351 44.42 18.72 0.74
CA ALA A 351 43.39 19.63 0.22
C ALA A 351 43.77 20.23 -1.15
N LYS A 352 44.59 19.55 -2.00
CA LYS A 352 45.07 20.02 -3.32
C LYS A 352 44.02 20.74 -4.15
N ALA A 353 43.72 21.97 -3.76
CA ALA A 353 42.76 22.82 -4.46
C ALA A 353 43.45 23.75 -5.47
N GLY A 354 44.76 23.84 -5.42
CA GLY A 354 45.52 24.75 -6.26
C GLY A 354 45.68 24.34 -7.71
N VAL A 355 46.40 25.16 -8.44
CA VAL A 355 46.78 24.95 -9.84
C VAL A 355 47.59 23.67 -9.99
N VAL A 356 47.31 22.91 -11.05
CA VAL A 356 48.04 21.69 -11.42
C VAL A 356 49.08 22.06 -12.47
N SER A 357 50.37 21.88 -12.12
CA SER A 357 51.47 22.15 -13.05
C SER A 357 51.36 21.24 -14.27
N GLY A 358 51.42 21.86 -15.46
CA GLY A 358 51.30 21.11 -16.73
C GLY A 358 49.88 20.70 -17.08
N TRP A 359 48.85 21.36 -16.54
CA TRP A 359 47.46 21.11 -16.90
C TRP A 359 47.30 21.20 -18.44
N ASN A 360 46.71 20.19 -19.03
CA ASN A 360 46.48 20.15 -20.47
C ASN A 360 45.22 20.90 -20.88
N THR A 361 45.39 22.08 -21.44
CA THR A 361 44.29 22.95 -21.92
C THR A 361 43.79 22.62 -23.31
N THR A 362 44.41 21.65 -23.98
CA THR A 362 44.05 21.26 -25.35
C THR A 362 42.94 20.25 -25.33
N ALA A 363 41.84 20.53 -26.02
CA ALA A 363 40.73 19.59 -26.19
C ALA A 363 41.24 18.29 -26.90
N ALA A 364 40.78 17.14 -26.45
CA ALA A 364 41.02 15.88 -27.13
C ALA A 364 40.30 15.85 -28.49
N ALA A 365 40.85 15.09 -29.44
CA ALA A 365 40.25 14.92 -30.77
C ALA A 365 38.87 14.27 -30.69
N ASP A 366 38.06 14.49 -31.71
CA ASP A 366 36.81 13.76 -31.90
C ASP A 366 37.08 12.25 -32.04
N GLY A 367 36.20 11.43 -31.49
CA GLY A 367 36.33 9.98 -31.43
C GLY A 367 37.31 9.46 -30.36
N ALA A 368 37.93 10.30 -29.54
CA ALA A 368 38.76 9.86 -28.41
C ALA A 368 37.98 8.95 -27.46
N TRP A 369 36.78 9.37 -27.03
CA TRP A 369 35.78 8.51 -26.42
C TRP A 369 34.60 8.38 -27.39
N VAL A 370 34.14 7.16 -27.62
CA VAL A 370 33.04 6.90 -28.55
C VAL A 370 31.77 6.58 -27.79
N ASN A 371 30.68 7.20 -28.21
CA ASN A 371 29.37 7.03 -27.57
C ASN A 371 28.94 5.54 -27.56
N GLY A 372 28.97 4.93 -26.39
CA GLY A 372 28.54 3.53 -26.19
C GLY A 372 29.57 2.46 -26.48
N SER A 373 30.78 2.82 -26.92
CA SER A 373 31.87 1.87 -27.23
C SER A 373 33.15 2.25 -26.51
N LYS A 374 33.92 1.26 -26.08
CA LYS A 374 35.21 1.46 -25.46
C LYS A 374 36.29 1.74 -26.56
N THR A 375 37.08 2.75 -26.32
CA THR A 375 38.24 3.12 -27.16
C THR A 375 39.53 2.94 -26.38
N PRO A 376 40.74 2.99 -27.03
CA PRO A 376 42.01 3.00 -26.30
C PRO A 376 42.19 4.21 -25.36
N ASP A 377 41.50 5.34 -25.63
CA ASP A 377 41.54 6.55 -24.81
C ASP A 377 40.48 6.53 -23.68
N ASP A 378 39.58 5.57 -23.67
CA ASP A 378 38.63 5.39 -22.56
C ASP A 378 39.34 4.86 -21.31
N PRO A 379 39.34 5.61 -20.19
CA PRO A 379 40.16 5.28 -19.03
C PRO A 379 39.62 4.14 -18.18
N CYS A 380 38.40 3.69 -18.41
CA CYS A 380 37.78 2.64 -17.62
C CYS A 380 38.50 1.30 -17.81
N PRO A 381 38.52 0.42 -16.81
CA PRO A 381 39.13 -0.90 -16.94
C PRO A 381 38.37 -1.80 -17.96
N ALA A 382 38.98 -2.92 -18.35
CA ALA A 382 38.36 -3.89 -19.23
C ALA A 382 36.99 -4.36 -18.71
N GLY A 383 36.01 -4.49 -19.60
CA GLY A 383 34.60 -4.80 -19.24
C GLY A 383 33.80 -3.60 -18.78
N TYR A 384 34.41 -2.43 -18.68
CA TYR A 384 33.77 -1.18 -18.37
C TYR A 384 34.14 -0.07 -19.34
N ARG A 385 33.30 0.92 -19.48
CA ARG A 385 33.50 2.12 -20.28
C ARG A 385 32.91 3.36 -19.64
N VAL A 386 33.21 4.53 -20.16
CA VAL A 386 32.52 5.77 -19.75
C VAL A 386 31.04 5.71 -20.17
N PRO A 387 30.08 6.08 -19.31
CA PRO A 387 28.67 6.08 -19.64
C PRO A 387 28.32 7.03 -20.79
N THR A 388 27.29 6.72 -21.57
CA THR A 388 26.76 7.65 -22.58
C THR A 388 25.92 8.75 -21.94
N LEU A 389 25.66 9.83 -22.67
CA LEU A 389 24.68 10.86 -22.28
C LEU A 389 23.32 10.22 -21.94
N GLY A 390 22.78 9.40 -22.85
CA GLY A 390 21.48 8.75 -22.64
C GLY A 390 21.43 7.84 -21.41
N GLN A 391 22.57 7.22 -21.02
CA GLN A 391 22.66 6.47 -19.76
C GLN A 391 22.60 7.39 -18.56
N TRP A 392 23.27 8.55 -18.56
CA TRP A 392 23.19 9.53 -17.48
C TRP A 392 21.80 10.18 -17.38
N GLU A 393 21.17 10.50 -18.51
CA GLU A 393 19.78 10.96 -18.56
C GLU A 393 18.84 9.92 -17.96
N GLY A 394 19.02 8.65 -18.34
CA GLY A 394 18.24 7.54 -17.80
C GLY A 394 18.47 7.33 -16.30
N VAL A 395 19.71 7.41 -15.83
CA VAL A 395 20.05 7.38 -14.40
C VAL A 395 19.35 8.51 -13.66
N ASN A 396 19.37 9.71 -14.21
CA ASN A 396 18.72 10.88 -13.60
C ASN A 396 17.19 10.77 -13.59
N ALA A 397 16.58 10.28 -14.64
CA ALA A 397 15.12 10.25 -14.79
C ALA A 397 14.46 9.06 -14.06
N ASN A 398 15.13 7.91 -13.92
CA ASN A 398 14.48 6.67 -13.51
C ASN A 398 14.88 6.17 -12.11
N ASN A 399 15.63 6.95 -11.35
CA ASN A 399 16.03 6.60 -9.99
C ASN A 399 15.68 7.72 -9.01
N ALA A 400 15.28 7.35 -7.79
CA ALA A 400 15.18 8.30 -6.68
C ALA A 400 16.56 8.89 -6.37
N LYS A 401 16.61 10.15 -5.97
CA LYS A 401 17.83 10.86 -5.60
C LYS A 401 17.76 11.31 -4.16
N THR A 402 18.78 10.99 -3.38
CA THR A 402 18.87 11.35 -1.96
C THR A 402 20.23 11.97 -1.65
N ASN A 403 20.24 13.12 -1.02
CA ASN A 403 21.48 13.76 -0.58
C ASN A 403 22.05 13.00 0.63
N VAL A 404 23.37 12.82 0.63
CA VAL A 404 24.12 12.25 1.74
C VAL A 404 25.16 13.27 2.20
N GLY A 405 25.23 13.52 3.51
CA GLY A 405 26.14 14.49 4.10
C GLY A 405 25.73 15.96 3.89
N THR A 406 26.63 16.87 4.21
CA THR A 406 26.40 18.32 4.12
C THR A 406 27.07 18.88 2.89
N PHE A 407 26.27 19.42 1.98
CA PHE A 407 26.77 20.09 0.78
C PHE A 407 27.32 21.47 1.14
N SER A 408 28.61 21.66 0.91
CA SER A 408 29.32 22.91 1.19
C SER A 408 30.65 22.93 0.45
N ASN A 409 30.90 23.93 -0.38
CA ASN A 409 32.12 24.08 -1.15
C ASN A 409 33.33 24.26 -0.24
N SER A 410 34.15 23.22 -0.16
CA SER A 410 35.42 23.24 0.59
C SER A 410 36.39 22.19 0.05
N ALA A 411 37.66 22.56 -0.11
CA ALA A 411 38.67 21.62 -0.56
C ALA A 411 38.84 20.38 0.33
N THR A 412 38.37 20.42 1.56
CA THR A 412 38.42 19.32 2.54
C THR A 412 37.06 18.66 2.81
N ASN A 413 35.99 19.12 2.16
CA ASN A 413 34.69 18.47 2.31
C ASN A 413 34.59 17.26 1.37
N TYR A 414 34.78 16.08 1.94
CA TYR A 414 34.62 14.80 1.26
C TYR A 414 33.31 14.07 1.64
N GLY A 415 32.56 14.62 2.60
CA GLY A 415 31.41 13.95 3.21
C GLY A 415 30.08 14.20 2.52
N ALA A 416 30.08 14.79 1.31
CA ALA A 416 28.85 15.02 0.54
C ALA A 416 28.78 14.14 -0.71
N GLY A 417 27.56 13.75 -1.09
CA GLY A 417 27.31 12.99 -2.30
C GLY A 417 25.82 12.78 -2.54
N LYS A 418 25.49 12.27 -3.71
CA LYS A 418 24.11 11.95 -4.09
C LYS A 418 23.96 10.46 -4.28
N LYS A 419 23.07 9.82 -3.50
CA LYS A 419 22.66 8.44 -3.65
C LYS A 419 21.58 8.38 -4.74
N ILE A 420 21.80 7.54 -5.75
CA ILE A 420 20.93 7.31 -6.89
C ILE A 420 20.31 5.93 -6.75
N GLY A 421 18.99 5.88 -6.58
CA GLY A 421 18.31 4.65 -6.18
C GLY A 421 18.87 4.14 -4.85
N ASP A 422 18.89 2.82 -4.69
CA ASP A 422 19.44 2.20 -3.48
C ASP A 422 20.91 1.79 -3.59
N GLN A 423 21.45 1.75 -4.82
CA GLN A 423 22.68 1.02 -5.14
C GLN A 423 23.76 1.82 -5.89
N LEU A 424 23.64 3.12 -6.05
CA LEU A 424 24.68 3.94 -6.63
C LEU A 424 24.90 5.22 -5.83
N MET A 425 26.12 5.38 -5.30
CA MET A 425 26.55 6.61 -4.64
C MET A 425 27.51 7.37 -5.56
N LEU A 426 27.24 8.63 -5.78
CA LEU A 426 28.08 9.59 -6.49
C LEU A 426 28.60 10.62 -5.51
N PRO A 427 29.90 10.59 -5.09
CA PRO A 427 30.47 11.62 -4.23
C PRO A 427 30.48 12.99 -4.90
N ALA A 428 30.35 14.07 -4.12
CA ALA A 428 30.50 15.45 -4.59
C ALA A 428 31.98 15.84 -4.65
N ALA A 429 32.70 15.26 -5.58
CA ALA A 429 34.15 15.42 -5.70
C ALA A 429 34.58 16.79 -6.27
N GLY A 430 33.64 17.53 -6.89
CA GLY A 430 33.92 18.79 -7.56
C GLY A 430 34.54 18.61 -8.95
N GLY A 431 35.04 19.69 -9.50
CA GLY A 431 35.69 19.73 -10.81
C GLY A 431 36.95 20.60 -10.84
N ARG A 432 37.73 20.47 -11.90
CA ARG A 432 38.96 21.27 -12.11
C ARG A 432 38.81 22.16 -13.33
N TYR A 433 39.24 23.43 -13.17
CA TYR A 433 39.14 24.40 -14.27
C TYR A 433 39.98 24.03 -15.48
N SER A 434 39.49 24.44 -16.65
CA SER A 434 40.06 24.13 -17.96
C SER A 434 41.40 24.81 -18.24
N ASP A 435 41.68 25.93 -17.58
CA ASP A 435 42.84 26.79 -17.82
C ASP A 435 44.07 26.43 -16.97
N ASN A 436 43.85 25.94 -15.76
CA ASN A 436 44.92 25.76 -14.81
C ASN A 436 44.78 24.55 -13.88
N GLY A 437 43.67 23.79 -14.00
CA GLY A 437 43.38 22.62 -13.18
C GLY A 437 43.11 22.91 -11.69
N ALA A 438 42.86 24.15 -11.29
CA ALA A 438 42.49 24.44 -9.91
C ALA A 438 41.14 23.80 -9.57
N LEU A 439 41.06 23.22 -8.38
CA LEU A 439 39.86 22.56 -7.90
C LEU A 439 38.77 23.56 -7.51
N ASN A 440 37.52 23.25 -7.83
CA ASN A 440 36.34 23.98 -7.39
C ASN A 440 35.20 23.02 -7.06
N TYR A 441 34.22 23.47 -6.29
CA TYR A 441 32.96 22.81 -5.97
C TYR A 441 33.06 21.49 -5.18
N ARG A 442 34.21 21.06 -4.65
CA ARG A 442 34.30 19.87 -3.81
C ARG A 442 33.37 19.98 -2.61
N GLY A 443 32.58 18.93 -2.36
CA GLY A 443 31.61 18.87 -1.30
C GLY A 443 30.32 19.67 -1.55
N ASP A 444 30.22 20.39 -2.68
CA ASP A 444 29.04 21.15 -3.07
C ASP A 444 28.36 20.56 -4.30
N SER A 445 29.15 20.17 -5.30
CA SER A 445 28.65 19.63 -6.55
C SER A 445 29.62 18.58 -7.10
N ASP A 446 29.19 17.80 -8.07
CA ASP A 446 30.08 17.01 -8.91
C ASP A 446 29.62 16.98 -10.36
N PHE A 447 30.55 16.54 -11.21
CA PHE A 447 30.47 16.51 -12.65
C PHE A 447 31.03 15.18 -13.15
N TYR A 448 30.17 14.37 -13.77
CA TYR A 448 30.53 13.04 -14.27
C TYR A 448 30.51 13.02 -15.78
N TRP A 449 31.67 12.86 -16.42
CA TRP A 449 31.74 12.78 -17.86
C TRP A 449 30.84 11.70 -18.47
N SER A 450 30.26 12.03 -19.61
CA SER A 450 29.74 11.03 -20.54
C SER A 450 30.76 10.80 -21.69
N SER A 451 30.62 9.67 -22.36
CA SER A 451 31.38 9.41 -23.60
C SER A 451 30.84 10.14 -24.83
N THR A 452 29.77 10.91 -24.69
CA THR A 452 29.07 11.60 -25.76
C THR A 452 29.64 12.99 -25.97
N GLU A 453 30.09 13.28 -27.17
CA GLU A 453 30.54 14.59 -27.64
C GLU A 453 29.38 15.56 -27.74
N PHE A 454 29.61 16.83 -27.44
CA PHE A 454 28.69 17.92 -27.75
C PHE A 454 29.11 18.61 -29.05
N ASP A 455 30.36 19.03 -29.13
CA ASP A 455 31.02 19.57 -30.33
C ASP A 455 32.52 19.24 -30.28
N ASN A 456 33.34 19.81 -31.17
CA ASN A 456 34.79 19.55 -31.25
C ASN A 456 35.60 20.08 -30.06
N LEU A 457 35.01 20.88 -29.18
CA LEU A 457 35.65 21.48 -27.99
C LEU A 457 35.02 21.06 -26.69
N SER A 458 33.79 20.57 -26.74
CA SER A 458 32.93 20.31 -25.56
C SER A 458 32.37 18.88 -25.57
N ALA A 459 32.03 18.37 -24.41
CA ALA A 459 31.39 17.06 -24.24
C ALA A 459 30.34 17.11 -23.13
N TRP A 460 29.40 16.18 -23.20
CA TRP A 460 28.33 16.09 -22.23
C TRP A 460 28.78 15.48 -20.91
N TYR A 461 28.16 15.90 -19.78
CA TYR A 461 28.36 15.37 -18.46
C TYR A 461 27.05 15.36 -17.64
N LEU A 462 27.00 14.55 -16.59
CA LEU A 462 25.98 14.65 -15.53
C LEU A 462 26.48 15.61 -14.47
N TYR A 463 25.66 16.58 -14.13
CA TYR A 463 25.82 17.49 -12.97
C TYR A 463 24.89 17.10 -11.84
N PHE A 464 25.31 17.30 -10.62
CA PHE A 464 24.40 17.40 -9.47
C PHE A 464 24.97 18.33 -8.38
N ASP A 465 24.04 18.89 -7.58
CA ASP A 465 24.29 19.57 -6.31
C ASP A 465 23.27 19.15 -5.26
N SER A 466 23.12 19.89 -4.16
CA SER A 466 22.14 19.58 -3.10
C SER A 466 20.69 19.67 -3.59
N SER A 467 20.40 20.47 -4.59
CA SER A 467 19.04 20.81 -5.05
C SER A 467 18.63 20.07 -6.32
N ASP A 468 19.56 19.81 -7.24
CA ASP A 468 19.24 19.34 -8.59
C ASP A 468 20.21 18.27 -9.11
N ALA A 469 19.85 17.67 -10.25
CA ALA A 469 20.71 16.85 -11.09
C ALA A 469 20.22 16.93 -12.54
N PHE A 470 21.11 17.26 -13.46
CA PHE A 470 20.81 17.40 -14.89
C PHE A 470 22.05 17.11 -15.75
N THR A 471 21.88 17.01 -17.04
CA THR A 471 22.99 16.87 -17.99
C THR A 471 23.25 18.20 -18.69
N ASP A 472 24.54 18.52 -18.89
CA ASP A 472 25.00 19.73 -19.57
C ASP A 472 26.31 19.45 -20.29
N SER A 473 26.86 20.43 -21.01
CA SER A 473 28.11 20.31 -21.76
C SER A 473 29.17 21.29 -21.23
N ASN A 474 30.42 20.88 -21.29
CA ASN A 474 31.55 21.72 -20.90
C ASN A 474 32.80 21.42 -21.76
N SER A 475 33.78 22.33 -21.70
CA SER A 475 35.04 22.17 -22.37
C SER A 475 35.71 20.82 -22.07
N ARG A 476 36.21 20.13 -23.10
CA ARG A 476 36.93 18.86 -22.97
C ARG A 476 38.20 18.95 -22.12
N SER A 477 38.71 20.17 -21.87
CA SER A 477 39.88 20.39 -21.03
C SER A 477 39.62 20.60 -19.53
N VAL A 478 38.33 20.65 -19.11
CA VAL A 478 38.02 20.61 -17.68
C VAL A 478 38.27 19.22 -17.11
N GLY A 479 38.66 19.16 -15.84
CA GLY A 479 38.83 17.86 -15.16
C GLY A 479 37.60 17.49 -14.35
N PHE A 480 36.89 16.46 -14.81
CA PHE A 480 35.72 15.92 -14.12
C PHE A 480 35.92 14.48 -13.67
N SER A 481 35.05 14.04 -12.79
CA SER A 481 34.97 12.65 -12.33
C SER A 481 34.58 11.69 -13.47
N VAL A 482 35.08 10.46 -13.39
CA VAL A 482 34.63 9.36 -14.24
C VAL A 482 34.07 8.26 -13.35
N ARG A 483 32.85 7.85 -13.64
CA ARG A 483 32.20 6.67 -13.05
C ARG A 483 31.92 5.67 -14.16
N CYS A 484 32.67 4.58 -14.18
CA CYS A 484 32.58 3.58 -15.26
C CYS A 484 31.34 2.73 -15.16
N VAL A 485 30.72 2.41 -16.29
CA VAL A 485 29.58 1.51 -16.46
C VAL A 485 30.01 0.23 -17.17
N ALA A 486 29.45 -0.91 -16.82
CA ALA A 486 29.69 -2.18 -17.52
C ALA A 486 29.24 -2.10 -19.00
N GLU A 487 30.01 -2.72 -19.89
CA GLU A 487 29.74 -2.78 -21.30
C GLU A 487 28.44 -3.49 -21.68
#